data_22568debc7e2631e6c1d1e008f8d8954
#
_entry.id   22568debc7e2631e6c1d1e008f8d8954
#
_cell.length_a   1.000
_cell.length_b   1.000
_cell.length_c   1.000
_cell.angle_alpha   90.00
_cell.angle_beta   90.00
_cell.angle_gamma   90.00
#
_symmetry.space_group_name_H-M   'P 1'
#
loop_
_entity.id
_entity.type
_entity.pdbx_description
1 polymer ?
#
loop_
_entity_poly.entity_id
_entity_poly.type
_entity_poly.pdbx_seq_one_letter_code
_entity_poly.pdbx_strand_id
1 'polypeptide(L)'
;MRVYSLPQLTVPQLAAIAPHSGLLPWDRAQFSYIDQSRRLAELIQIQMAQRFRGTTDTPFEAPVRQLRTVAAPAVAIEVSSVSVADRSSLDQMGPGLADGVARAVAAFRTIY
;
A
#
# COMPACT_ATOMS: atom_id res chain seq x y z
N MET A 1 -3.53 0.23 -12.84
CA MET A 1 -3.39 0.77 -11.47
C MET A 1 -2.76 -0.28 -10.58
N ARG A 2 -1.79 0.09 -9.79
CA ARG A 2 -1.04 -0.85 -8.96
C ARG A 2 -0.97 -0.36 -7.52
N VAL A 3 -1.16 -1.27 -6.57
CA VAL A 3 -1.06 -0.99 -5.15
C VAL A 3 0.19 -1.69 -4.60
N TYR A 4 1.01 -0.95 -3.89
CA TYR A 4 2.29 -1.43 -3.34
C TYR A 4 2.28 -1.38 -1.83
N SER A 5 2.84 -2.41 -1.20
CA SER A 5 3.25 -2.40 0.20
C SER A 5 4.74 -2.73 0.30
N LEU A 6 5.35 -2.44 1.43
CA LEU A 6 6.73 -2.86 1.65
C LEU A 6 6.83 -4.38 1.74
N PRO A 7 7.92 -4.98 1.22
CA PRO A 7 8.13 -6.42 1.31
C PRO A 7 8.34 -6.86 2.76
N GLN A 8 8.03 -8.13 3.03
CA GLN A 8 8.30 -8.73 4.34
C GLN A 8 9.80 -8.73 4.62
N LEU A 9 10.14 -8.56 5.89
CA LEU A 9 11.52 -8.59 6.34
C LEU A 9 12.03 -10.02 6.37
N THR A 10 13.30 -10.20 5.97
CA THR A 10 14.02 -11.46 6.17
C THR A 10 14.43 -11.60 7.66
N VAL A 11 14.75 -12.82 8.09
CA VAL A 11 15.22 -13.04 9.46
C VAL A 11 16.43 -12.18 9.83
N PRO A 12 17.47 -12.03 8.97
CA PRO A 12 18.56 -11.11 9.26
C PRO A 12 18.13 -9.66 9.41
N GLN A 13 17.17 -9.21 8.59
CA GLN A 13 16.65 -7.85 8.68
C GLN A 13 15.89 -7.63 9.99
N LEU A 14 15.08 -8.60 10.42
CA LEU A 14 14.38 -8.54 11.70
C LEU A 14 15.35 -8.47 12.87
N ALA A 15 16.42 -9.27 12.83
CA ALA A 15 17.45 -9.25 13.87
C ALA A 15 18.18 -7.88 13.93
N ALA A 16 18.41 -7.26 12.76
CA ALA A 16 19.08 -5.97 12.67
C ALA A 16 18.26 -4.81 13.23
N ILE A 17 16.93 -4.95 13.28
CA ILE A 17 16.04 -3.93 13.82
C ILE A 17 15.52 -4.24 15.22
N ALA A 18 15.92 -5.36 15.81
CA ALA A 18 15.56 -5.69 17.18
C ALA A 18 16.05 -4.58 18.11
N PRO A 19 15.15 -3.86 18.80
CA PRO A 19 15.56 -2.68 19.54
C PRO A 19 16.26 -3.05 20.85
N HIS A 20 17.37 -2.37 21.13
CA HIS A 20 18.02 -2.47 22.44
C HIS A 20 17.24 -1.71 23.52
N SER A 21 16.42 -0.73 23.13
CA SER A 21 15.70 0.18 24.04
C SER A 21 14.19 0.20 23.83
N GLY A 22 13.65 -0.66 22.98
CA GLY A 22 12.23 -0.61 22.59
C GLY A 22 11.89 0.46 21.56
N LEU A 23 12.86 1.27 21.14
CA LEU A 23 12.67 2.31 20.13
C LEU A 23 13.14 1.83 18.77
N LEU A 24 12.37 2.15 17.72
CA LEU A 24 12.78 1.91 16.33
C LEU A 24 13.28 3.22 15.72
N PRO A 25 14.30 3.17 14.82
CA PRO A 25 14.64 4.32 13.99
C PRO A 25 13.40 4.77 13.19
N TRP A 26 13.26 6.08 13.02
CA TRP A 26 12.10 6.65 12.33
C TRP A 26 11.93 6.15 10.89
N ASP A 27 13.04 5.84 10.18
CA ASP A 27 13.03 5.31 8.82
C ASP A 27 12.64 3.82 8.76
N ARG A 28 12.36 3.20 9.91
CA ARG A 28 11.91 1.83 10.05
C ARG A 28 10.56 1.72 10.75
N ALA A 29 9.86 2.83 10.86
CA ALA A 29 8.57 2.90 11.56
C ALA A 29 7.52 1.97 10.95
N GLN A 30 7.57 1.73 9.64
CA GLN A 30 6.62 0.85 8.94
C GLN A 30 6.80 -0.63 9.27
N PHE A 31 7.94 -1.05 9.78
CA PHE A 31 8.27 -2.48 9.92
C PHE A 31 7.29 -3.23 10.82
N SER A 32 6.74 -2.59 11.84
CA SER A 32 5.72 -3.20 12.72
C SER A 32 4.36 -3.35 12.04
N TYR A 33 4.15 -2.70 10.89
CA TYR A 33 2.86 -2.63 10.21
C TYR A 33 2.86 -3.34 8.85
N ILE A 34 3.92 -4.08 8.49
CA ILE A 34 4.06 -4.68 7.15
C ILE A 34 2.92 -5.65 6.85
N ASP A 35 2.54 -6.51 7.79
CA ASP A 35 1.46 -7.48 7.57
C ASP A 35 0.12 -6.79 7.40
N GLN A 36 -0.17 -5.78 8.22
CA GLN A 36 -1.40 -5.00 8.10
C GLN A 36 -1.42 -4.19 6.79
N SER A 37 -0.27 -3.62 6.41
CA SER A 37 -0.14 -2.88 5.15
C SER A 37 -0.37 -3.78 3.95
N ARG A 38 0.14 -5.01 3.99
CA ARG A 38 -0.12 -6.00 2.94
C ARG A 38 -1.62 -6.30 2.84
N ARG A 39 -2.28 -6.51 3.96
CA ARG A 39 -3.72 -6.77 3.95
C ARG A 39 -4.52 -5.60 3.40
N LEU A 40 -4.14 -4.39 3.77
CA LEU A 40 -4.74 -3.18 3.20
C LEU A 40 -4.51 -3.10 1.69
N ALA A 41 -3.29 -3.42 1.23
CA ALA A 41 -2.97 -3.44 -0.20
C ALA A 41 -3.84 -4.45 -0.97
N GLU A 42 -4.06 -5.64 -0.42
CA GLU A 42 -4.94 -6.65 -1.01
C GLU A 42 -6.36 -6.12 -1.18
N LEU A 43 -6.90 -5.53 -0.14
CA LEU A 43 -8.27 -4.99 -0.17
C LEU A 43 -8.42 -3.85 -1.18
N ILE A 44 -7.45 -2.94 -1.24
CA ILE A 44 -7.48 -1.85 -2.21
C ILE A 44 -7.30 -2.39 -3.64
N GLN A 45 -6.38 -3.31 -3.87
CA GLN A 45 -6.12 -3.86 -5.20
C GLN A 45 -7.36 -4.55 -5.77
N ILE A 46 -8.08 -5.30 -4.95
CA ILE A 46 -9.35 -5.93 -5.36
C ILE A 46 -10.36 -4.86 -5.80
N GLN A 47 -10.50 -3.78 -5.04
CA GLN A 47 -11.40 -2.69 -5.41
C GLN A 47 -10.98 -2.01 -6.72
N MET A 48 -9.67 -1.83 -6.93
CA MET A 48 -9.17 -1.25 -8.16
C MET A 48 -9.41 -2.17 -9.36
N ALA A 49 -9.22 -3.47 -9.20
CA ALA A 49 -9.47 -4.45 -10.26
C ALA A 49 -10.95 -4.48 -10.70
N GLN A 50 -11.87 -4.25 -9.77
CA GLN A 50 -13.30 -4.20 -10.08
C GLN A 50 -13.71 -2.93 -10.84
N ARG A 51 -12.97 -1.84 -10.69
CA ARG A 51 -13.32 -0.52 -11.24
C ARG A 51 -12.54 -0.13 -12.47
N PHE A 52 -11.32 -0.63 -12.62
CA PHE A 52 -10.42 -0.21 -13.68
C PHE A 52 -9.98 -1.41 -14.51
N ARG A 53 -10.39 -1.41 -15.78
CA ARG A 53 -10.08 -2.49 -16.72
C ARG A 53 -8.57 -2.64 -16.89
N GLY A 54 -8.09 -3.88 -16.93
CA GLY A 54 -6.66 -4.19 -17.09
C GLY A 54 -5.87 -4.16 -15.78
N THR A 55 -6.52 -3.84 -14.67
CA THR A 55 -5.90 -3.87 -13.35
C THR A 55 -5.93 -5.30 -12.79
N THR A 56 -4.78 -5.79 -12.33
CA THR A 56 -4.70 -7.11 -11.68
C THR A 56 -5.34 -7.05 -10.29
N ASP A 57 -5.76 -8.19 -9.77
CA ASP A 57 -6.37 -8.29 -8.44
C ASP A 57 -5.36 -8.59 -7.33
N THR A 58 -4.09 -8.76 -7.69
CA THR A 58 -3.00 -9.05 -6.76
C THR A 58 -2.15 -7.81 -6.55
N PRO A 59 -1.89 -7.39 -5.30
CA PRO A 59 -1.01 -6.27 -5.02
C PRO A 59 0.45 -6.63 -5.25
N PHE A 60 1.30 -5.60 -5.22
CA PHE A 60 2.74 -5.73 -5.44
C PHE A 60 3.49 -5.40 -4.16
N GLU A 61 4.67 -5.97 -4.02
CA GLU A 61 5.61 -5.61 -2.97
C GLU A 61 6.81 -4.91 -3.60
N ALA A 62 7.16 -3.74 -3.08
CA ALA A 62 8.29 -2.97 -3.57
C ALA A 62 8.86 -2.11 -2.44
N PRO A 63 10.16 -1.81 -2.46
CA PRO A 63 10.81 -0.99 -1.43
C PRO A 63 10.48 0.50 -1.61
N VAL A 64 9.21 0.86 -1.50
CA VAL A 64 8.74 2.25 -1.64
C VAL A 64 9.23 3.07 -0.46
N ARG A 65 10.12 4.00 -0.73
CA ARG A 65 10.83 4.76 0.30
C ARG A 65 9.89 5.56 1.21
N GLN A 66 8.86 6.15 0.62
CA GLN A 66 7.90 6.99 1.34
C GLN A 66 7.10 6.22 2.40
N LEU A 67 7.01 4.90 2.27
CA LEU A 67 6.29 4.08 3.25
C LEU A 67 7.08 3.80 4.51
N ARG A 68 8.41 3.89 4.47
CA ARG A 68 9.29 3.50 5.58
C ARG A 68 9.05 4.29 6.87
N THR A 69 8.65 5.55 6.75
CA THR A 69 8.50 6.47 7.87
C THR A 69 7.09 6.52 8.43
N VAL A 70 6.18 5.70 7.90
CA VAL A 70 4.77 5.70 8.32
C VAL A 70 4.57 4.67 9.42
N ALA A 71 4.26 5.14 10.63
CA ALA A 71 3.98 4.29 11.79
C ALA A 71 2.48 3.93 11.85
N ALA A 72 1.97 3.37 10.76
CA ALA A 72 0.58 2.93 10.60
C ALA A 72 0.51 2.01 9.39
N PRO A 73 -0.56 1.22 9.21
CA PRO A 73 -0.78 0.52 7.95
C PRO A 73 -0.77 1.49 6.78
N ALA A 74 0.08 1.23 5.78
CA ALA A 74 0.30 2.17 4.69
C ALA A 74 0.60 1.46 3.37
N VAL A 75 0.10 2.03 2.28
CA VAL A 75 0.30 1.54 0.93
C VAL A 75 0.56 2.71 -0.02
N ALA A 76 1.17 2.42 -1.16
CA ALA A 76 1.31 3.38 -2.25
C ALA A 76 0.47 2.91 -3.44
N ILE A 77 -0.24 3.84 -4.08
CA ILE A 77 -1.07 3.54 -5.23
C ILE A 77 -0.52 4.27 -6.45
N GLU A 78 -0.10 3.50 -7.46
CA GLU A 78 0.28 4.03 -8.75
C GLU A 78 -0.96 4.11 -9.63
N VAL A 79 -1.43 5.33 -9.88
CA VAL A 79 -2.69 5.57 -10.59
C VAL A 79 -2.50 5.54 -12.10
N SER A 80 -1.37 6.02 -12.59
CA SER A 80 -1.08 6.09 -14.02
C SER A 80 0.28 5.50 -14.34
N SER A 81 0.45 5.12 -15.62
CA SER A 81 1.75 4.77 -16.17
C SER A 81 2.17 5.84 -17.16
N VAL A 82 3.42 5.74 -17.66
CA VAL A 82 3.92 6.65 -18.69
C VAL A 82 3.09 6.62 -19.99
N SER A 83 2.24 5.61 -20.17
CA SER A 83 1.33 5.52 -21.31
C SER A 83 0.07 6.35 -21.16
N VAL A 84 -0.24 6.85 -19.95
CA VAL A 84 -1.40 7.72 -19.71
C VAL A 84 -0.93 9.16 -19.69
N ALA A 85 -1.00 9.81 -20.85
CA ALA A 85 -0.52 11.19 -21.03
C ALA A 85 -1.63 12.24 -20.84
N ASP A 86 -2.89 11.83 -20.74
CA ASP A 86 -4.04 12.74 -20.70
C ASP A 86 -4.52 12.95 -19.26
N ARG A 87 -4.37 14.21 -18.80
CA ARG A 87 -4.80 14.61 -17.47
C ARG A 87 -6.32 14.45 -17.28
N SER A 88 -7.10 14.68 -18.31
CA SER A 88 -8.55 14.54 -18.20
C SER A 88 -8.95 13.09 -17.93
N SER A 89 -8.24 12.11 -18.49
CA SER A 89 -8.44 10.70 -18.17
C SER A 89 -8.12 10.40 -16.73
N LEU A 90 -7.05 11.00 -16.18
CA LEU A 90 -6.70 10.84 -14.76
C LEU A 90 -7.77 11.44 -13.85
N ASP A 91 -8.27 12.63 -14.19
CA ASP A 91 -9.32 13.30 -13.41
C ASP A 91 -10.61 12.45 -13.38
N GLN A 92 -10.95 11.78 -14.48
CA GLN A 92 -12.10 10.90 -14.56
C GLN A 92 -11.98 9.64 -13.68
N MET A 93 -10.76 9.23 -13.34
CA MET A 93 -10.52 8.09 -12.46
C MET A 93 -10.73 8.43 -10.98
N GLY A 94 -10.72 9.71 -10.62
CA GLY A 94 -10.77 10.17 -9.23
C GLY A 94 -11.93 9.62 -8.42
N PRO A 95 -13.20 9.74 -8.87
CA PRO A 95 -14.34 9.24 -8.10
C PRO A 95 -14.29 7.72 -7.86
N GLY A 96 -13.93 6.94 -8.87
CA GLY A 96 -13.79 5.49 -8.74
C GLY A 96 -12.66 5.09 -7.80
N LEU A 97 -11.54 5.80 -7.88
CA LEU A 97 -10.40 5.59 -6.98
C LEU A 97 -10.81 5.89 -5.53
N ALA A 98 -11.43 7.03 -5.30
CA ALA A 98 -11.84 7.45 -3.96
C ALA A 98 -12.86 6.47 -3.35
N ASP A 99 -13.86 6.04 -4.11
CA ASP A 99 -14.84 5.06 -3.65
C ASP A 99 -14.19 3.71 -3.34
N GLY A 100 -13.31 3.26 -4.20
CA GLY A 100 -12.58 1.99 -4.00
C GLY A 100 -11.72 2.01 -2.74
N VAL A 101 -10.98 3.08 -2.53
CA VAL A 101 -10.15 3.23 -1.32
C VAL A 101 -11.04 3.28 -0.07
N ALA A 102 -12.12 4.05 -0.10
CA ALA A 102 -13.04 4.16 1.03
C ALA A 102 -13.63 2.80 1.42
N ARG A 103 -14.06 2.00 0.44
CA ARG A 103 -14.60 0.66 0.68
C ARG A 103 -13.55 -0.29 1.24
N ALA A 104 -12.33 -0.23 0.71
CA ALA A 104 -11.23 -1.05 1.21
C ALA A 104 -10.86 -0.71 2.66
N VAL A 105 -10.80 0.58 2.99
CA VAL A 105 -10.52 1.04 4.35
C VAL A 105 -11.63 0.63 5.30
N ALA A 106 -12.89 0.73 4.89
CA ALA A 106 -14.02 0.28 5.71
C ALA A 106 -13.92 -1.22 6.00
N ALA A 107 -13.61 -2.04 5.00
CA ALA A 107 -13.41 -3.48 5.18
C ALA A 107 -12.20 -3.77 6.08
N PHE A 108 -11.10 -3.03 5.91
CA PHE A 108 -9.90 -3.16 6.73
C PHE A 108 -10.21 -2.89 8.21
N ARG A 109 -10.96 -1.86 8.50
CA ARG A 109 -11.33 -1.50 9.87
C ARG A 109 -12.20 -2.55 10.56
N THR A 110 -12.90 -3.40 9.83
CA THR A 110 -13.65 -4.52 10.44
C THR A 110 -12.73 -5.68 10.83
N ILE A 111 -11.53 -5.77 10.25
CA ILE A 111 -10.53 -6.79 10.56
C ILE A 111 -9.65 -6.35 11.72
N TYR A 112 -9.27 -5.11 11.73
CA TYR A 112 -8.38 -4.50 12.72
C TYR A 112 -9.11 -3.34 13.42
#